data_21a2cdb31ec647284c5b0919af58dd89
#
_entry.id   21a2cdb31ec647284c5b0919af58dd89
#
_cell.length_a   1.000
_cell.length_b   1.000
_cell.length_c   1.000
_cell.angle_alpha   90.00
_cell.angle_beta   90.00
_cell.angle_gamma   90.00
#
_symmetry.space_group_name_H-M   'P 1'
#
loop_
_entity.id
_entity.type
_entity.pdbx_description
1 polymer ?
#
loop_
_entity_poly.entity_id
_entity_poly.type
_entity_poly.pdbx_seq_one_letter_code
_entity_poly.pdbx_strand_id
1 'polypeptide(L)'
;MSASQPRHPFTIAWETWQAWSDAEAMRTARRRTGARGASLAVFDQHPEWTQGPGPLQALAANREVVDQLVGWRWGAMREARQQGYGWTEIGPTLGLDAAQASQAYLERVQRQQRVHQTYPDLRHLLGYDPRWAELAEPNDADRADQQRQASGPEAER
;
A
#
# COMPACT_ATOMS: atom_id res chain seq x y z
N MET A 1 13.59 35.64 -2.25
CA MET A 1 13.28 34.71 -1.14
C MET A 1 12.31 33.68 -1.67
N SER A 2 12.81 32.49 -2.06
CA SER A 2 11.93 31.39 -2.51
C SER A 2 11.22 30.80 -1.29
N ALA A 3 9.91 30.92 -1.22
CA ALA A 3 9.10 30.24 -0.22
C ALA A 3 9.25 28.74 -0.44
N SER A 4 9.81 28.01 0.53
CA SER A 4 9.89 26.56 0.50
C SER A 4 8.47 26.01 0.40
N GLN A 5 8.17 25.27 -0.66
CA GLN A 5 6.88 24.58 -0.76
C GLN A 5 6.69 23.64 0.44
N PRO A 6 5.50 23.59 1.03
CA PRO A 6 5.21 22.67 2.12
C PRO A 6 5.45 21.23 1.63
N ARG A 7 6.23 20.46 2.40
CA ARG A 7 6.48 19.05 2.10
C ARG A 7 5.17 18.25 2.19
N HIS A 8 4.99 17.31 1.27
CA HIS A 8 3.82 16.43 1.30
C HIS A 8 3.82 15.58 2.60
N PRO A 9 2.69 15.41 3.29
CA PRO A 9 2.59 14.63 4.54
C PRO A 9 3.19 13.22 4.43
N PHE A 10 2.96 12.52 3.33
CA PHE A 10 3.57 11.21 3.04
C PHE A 10 5.10 11.26 3.08
N THR A 11 5.72 12.28 2.48
CA THR A 11 7.19 12.41 2.48
C THR A 11 7.72 12.55 3.91
N ILE A 12 7.05 13.34 4.75
CA ILE A 12 7.43 13.52 6.15
C ILE A 12 7.30 12.21 6.92
N ALA A 13 6.19 11.50 6.73
CA ALA A 13 5.95 10.21 7.38
C ALA A 13 6.95 9.15 6.91
N TRP A 14 7.25 9.08 5.63
CA TRP A 14 8.24 8.17 5.05
C TRP A 14 9.64 8.43 5.63
N GLU A 15 10.11 9.68 5.61
CA GLU A 15 11.40 10.07 6.17
C GLU A 15 11.50 9.74 7.68
N THR A 16 10.43 9.97 8.43
CA THR A 16 10.35 9.63 9.87
C THR A 16 10.45 8.13 10.09
N TRP A 17 9.71 7.33 9.31
CA TRP A 17 9.76 5.87 9.38
C TRP A 17 11.16 5.34 9.01
N GLN A 18 11.76 5.84 7.93
CA GLN A 18 13.11 5.45 7.53
C GLN A 18 14.14 5.78 8.61
N ALA A 19 14.15 7.01 9.14
CA ALA A 19 15.09 7.41 10.19
C ALA A 19 15.00 6.51 11.42
N TRP A 20 13.79 6.09 11.81
CA TRP A 20 13.61 5.14 12.90
C TRP A 20 14.15 3.75 12.54
N SER A 21 13.86 3.27 11.34
CA SER A 21 14.29 1.94 10.86
C SER A 21 15.81 1.83 10.80
N ASP A 22 16.48 2.85 10.29
CA ASP A 22 17.93 2.92 10.21
C ASP A 22 18.58 2.93 11.59
N ALA A 23 18.05 3.78 12.50
CA ALA A 23 18.52 3.83 13.87
C ALA A 23 18.29 2.50 14.63
N GLU A 24 17.16 1.80 14.38
CA GLU A 24 16.91 0.48 14.98
C GLU A 24 17.83 -0.60 14.42
N ALA A 25 18.14 -0.56 13.13
CA ALA A 25 19.14 -1.45 12.54
C ALA A 25 20.51 -1.27 13.20
N MET A 26 20.92 -0.01 13.42
CA MET A 26 22.17 0.31 14.10
C MET A 26 22.17 -0.10 15.57
N ARG A 27 21.07 0.15 16.30
CA ARG A 27 20.89 -0.34 17.69
C ARG A 27 20.98 -1.87 17.78
N THR A 28 20.39 -2.56 16.80
CA THR A 28 20.44 -4.02 16.72
C THR A 28 21.86 -4.51 16.40
N ALA A 29 22.55 -3.87 15.46
CA ALA A 29 23.95 -4.17 15.17
C ALA A 29 24.83 -3.97 16.41
N ARG A 30 24.68 -2.87 17.13
CA ARG A 30 25.39 -2.59 18.39
C ARG A 30 25.15 -3.67 19.44
N ARG A 31 23.89 -4.08 19.66
CA ARG A 31 23.56 -5.17 20.60
C ARG A 31 24.23 -6.49 20.21
N ARG A 32 24.20 -6.85 18.92
CA ARG A 32 24.82 -8.08 18.41
C ARG A 32 26.35 -8.06 18.54
N THR A 33 26.98 -6.91 18.29
CA THR A 33 28.42 -6.70 18.43
C THR A 33 28.85 -6.88 19.89
N GLY A 34 28.14 -6.20 20.82
CA GLY A 34 28.41 -6.34 22.25
C GLY A 34 28.20 -7.77 22.79
N ALA A 35 27.15 -8.46 22.35
CA ALA A 35 26.86 -9.83 22.73
C ALA A 35 27.95 -10.84 22.27
N ARG A 36 28.72 -10.51 21.24
CA ARG A 36 29.86 -11.31 20.76
C ARG A 36 31.17 -10.91 21.38
N GLY A 37 31.19 -10.00 22.36
CA GLY A 37 32.40 -9.49 23.00
C GLY A 37 33.30 -8.64 22.09
N ALA A 38 32.79 -8.17 20.94
CA ALA A 38 33.52 -7.30 20.03
C ALA A 38 33.50 -5.84 20.50
N SER A 39 34.47 -5.03 20.01
CA SER A 39 34.59 -3.63 20.35
C SER A 39 33.35 -2.83 19.89
N LEU A 40 32.81 -1.99 20.78
CA LEU A 40 31.74 -1.05 20.50
C LEU A 40 32.23 0.35 20.12
N ALA A 41 33.56 0.54 20.04
CA ALA A 41 34.18 1.85 19.83
C ALA A 41 33.66 2.61 18.62
N VAL A 42 33.35 1.91 17.53
CA VAL A 42 32.77 2.54 16.33
C VAL A 42 31.40 3.16 16.60
N PHE A 43 30.56 2.52 17.42
CA PHE A 43 29.24 3.06 17.79
C PHE A 43 29.35 4.20 18.79
N ASP A 44 30.39 4.17 19.64
CA ASP A 44 30.66 5.24 20.62
C ASP A 44 31.21 6.49 19.93
N GLN A 45 31.93 6.34 18.82
CA GLN A 45 32.38 7.44 17.96
C GLN A 45 31.24 8.07 17.13
N HIS A 46 30.17 7.31 16.85
CA HIS A 46 29.04 7.72 16.02
C HIS A 46 27.71 7.51 16.76
N PRO A 47 27.47 8.22 17.87
CA PRO A 47 26.24 8.05 18.65
C PRO A 47 24.98 8.41 17.83
N GLU A 48 25.11 9.29 16.84
CA GLU A 48 24.03 9.68 15.92
C GLU A 48 23.44 8.49 15.14
N TRP A 49 24.21 7.44 14.87
CA TRP A 49 23.72 6.26 14.15
C TRP A 49 22.62 5.50 14.90
N THR A 50 22.58 5.61 16.21
CA THR A 50 21.55 4.97 17.04
C THR A 50 20.44 5.91 17.45
N GLN A 51 20.54 7.18 17.05
CA GLN A 51 19.52 8.20 17.34
C GLN A 51 18.46 8.22 16.22
N GLY A 52 17.22 8.44 16.61
CA GLY A 52 16.12 8.51 15.66
C GLY A 52 14.81 8.84 16.38
N PRO A 53 13.72 8.95 15.62
CA PRO A 53 12.40 9.15 16.21
C PRO A 53 12.06 8.07 17.23
N GLY A 54 11.25 8.40 18.21
CA GLY A 54 10.76 7.43 19.19
C GLY A 54 9.82 6.39 18.56
N PRO A 55 9.63 5.22 19.19
CA PRO A 55 8.82 4.14 18.63
C PRO A 55 7.37 4.53 18.35
N LEU A 56 6.77 5.39 19.17
CA LEU A 56 5.40 5.87 18.93
C LEU A 56 5.32 6.82 17.73
N GLN A 57 6.33 7.66 17.53
CA GLN A 57 6.42 8.50 16.31
C GLN A 57 6.59 7.64 15.07
N ALA A 58 7.42 6.59 15.15
CA ALA A 58 7.60 5.63 14.07
C ALA A 58 6.30 4.89 13.74
N LEU A 59 5.54 4.44 14.74
CA LEU A 59 4.24 3.80 14.53
C LEU A 59 3.22 4.74 13.89
N ALA A 60 3.17 6.00 14.32
CA ALA A 60 2.28 7.00 13.72
C ALA A 60 2.67 7.26 12.26
N ALA A 61 3.97 7.40 11.97
CA ALA A 61 4.48 7.57 10.62
C ALA A 61 4.22 6.33 9.74
N ASN A 62 4.42 5.12 10.24
CA ASN A 62 4.12 3.88 9.55
C ASN A 62 2.64 3.79 9.16
N ARG A 63 1.73 4.10 10.10
CA ARG A 63 0.30 4.14 9.84
C ARG A 63 -0.02 5.07 8.68
N GLU A 64 0.50 6.30 8.68
CA GLU A 64 0.27 7.29 7.61
C GLU A 64 0.77 6.78 6.25
N VAL A 65 1.96 6.19 6.22
CA VAL A 65 2.54 5.57 5.01
C VAL A 65 1.65 4.44 4.50
N VAL A 66 1.23 3.53 5.37
CA VAL A 66 0.37 2.39 5.00
C VAL A 66 -0.98 2.87 4.47
N ASP A 67 -1.62 3.81 5.14
CA ASP A 67 -2.92 4.36 4.72
C ASP A 67 -2.82 4.99 3.32
N GLN A 68 -1.75 5.72 3.05
CA GLN A 68 -1.50 6.33 1.74
C GLN A 68 -1.23 5.28 0.66
N LEU A 69 -0.40 4.27 0.94
CA LEU A 69 -0.11 3.18 0.01
C LEU A 69 -1.36 2.35 -0.32
N VAL A 70 -2.22 2.10 0.67
CA VAL A 70 -3.52 1.45 0.45
C VAL A 70 -4.41 2.29 -0.46
N GLY A 71 -4.43 3.61 -0.26
CA GLY A 71 -5.16 4.53 -1.14
C GLY A 71 -4.66 4.50 -2.58
N TRP A 72 -3.35 4.53 -2.78
CA TRP A 72 -2.73 4.46 -4.12
C TRP A 72 -2.96 3.11 -4.80
N ARG A 73 -2.87 1.99 -4.05
CA ARG A 73 -3.17 0.66 -4.57
C ARG A 73 -4.58 0.59 -5.14
N TRP A 74 -5.56 1.12 -4.41
CA TRP A 74 -6.93 1.17 -4.89
C TRP A 74 -7.08 2.01 -6.17
N GLY A 75 -6.39 3.16 -6.24
CA GLY A 75 -6.35 3.99 -7.45
C GLY A 75 -5.77 3.23 -8.65
N ALA A 76 -4.66 2.50 -8.44
CA ALA A 76 -4.03 1.69 -9.48
C ALA A 76 -4.94 0.53 -9.94
N MET A 77 -5.62 -0.16 -9.01
CA MET A 77 -6.60 -1.20 -9.36
C MET A 77 -7.73 -0.64 -10.25
N ARG A 78 -8.28 0.52 -9.86
CA ARG A 78 -9.32 1.19 -10.63
C ARG A 78 -8.85 1.53 -12.05
N GLU A 79 -7.66 2.10 -12.17
CA GLU A 79 -7.09 2.49 -13.46
C GLU A 79 -6.83 1.26 -14.33
N ALA A 80 -6.26 0.19 -13.77
CA ALA A 80 -6.08 -1.07 -14.49
C ALA A 80 -7.41 -1.61 -15.03
N ARG A 81 -8.47 -1.60 -14.20
CA ARG A 81 -9.82 -2.02 -14.66
C ARG A 81 -10.36 -1.12 -15.76
N GLN A 82 -10.16 0.20 -15.69
CA GLN A 82 -10.55 1.15 -16.74
C GLN A 82 -9.79 0.92 -18.06
N GLN A 83 -8.55 0.42 -17.98
CA GLN A 83 -7.75 0.03 -19.14
C GLN A 83 -8.09 -1.37 -19.67
N GLY A 84 -9.03 -2.10 -19.05
CA GLY A 84 -9.54 -3.37 -19.51
C GLY A 84 -8.87 -4.61 -18.92
N TYR A 85 -7.88 -4.45 -18.03
CA TYR A 85 -7.26 -5.59 -17.34
C TYR A 85 -8.28 -6.39 -16.54
N GLY A 86 -8.20 -7.73 -16.61
CA GLY A 86 -9.04 -8.65 -15.85
C GLY A 86 -8.58 -8.81 -14.39
N TRP A 87 -9.46 -9.27 -13.53
CA TRP A 87 -9.10 -9.63 -12.15
C TRP A 87 -8.13 -10.80 -12.09
N THR A 88 -8.14 -11.66 -13.11
CA THR A 88 -7.19 -12.77 -13.31
C THR A 88 -5.75 -12.29 -13.54
N GLU A 89 -5.57 -11.05 -14.00
CA GLU A 89 -4.26 -10.41 -14.18
C GLU A 89 -3.88 -9.54 -12.97
N ILE A 90 -4.86 -8.80 -12.43
CA ILE A 90 -4.65 -7.89 -11.28
C ILE A 90 -4.38 -8.66 -10.00
N GLY A 91 -5.14 -9.73 -9.74
CA GLY A 91 -5.05 -10.51 -8.51
C GLY A 91 -3.64 -11.02 -8.23
N PRO A 92 -3.02 -11.80 -9.14
CA PRO A 92 -1.65 -12.32 -8.96
C PRO A 92 -0.61 -11.22 -8.73
N THR A 93 -0.75 -10.07 -9.37
CA THR A 93 0.14 -8.90 -9.16
C THR A 93 0.08 -8.39 -7.71
N LEU A 94 -1.04 -8.60 -7.03
CA LEU A 94 -1.25 -8.23 -5.63
C LEU A 94 -0.99 -9.39 -4.64
N GLY A 95 -0.64 -10.57 -5.13
CA GLY A 95 -0.53 -11.80 -4.33
C GLY A 95 -1.90 -12.35 -3.89
N LEU A 96 -2.95 -12.07 -4.66
CA LEU A 96 -4.34 -12.48 -4.41
C LEU A 96 -4.84 -13.34 -5.59
N ASP A 97 -5.91 -14.11 -5.36
CA ASP A 97 -6.68 -14.64 -6.48
C ASP A 97 -7.63 -13.57 -7.05
N ALA A 98 -8.24 -13.87 -8.21
CA ALA A 98 -9.12 -12.92 -8.91
C ALA A 98 -10.34 -12.51 -8.07
N ALA A 99 -10.94 -13.46 -7.34
CA ALA A 99 -12.11 -13.22 -6.50
C ALA A 99 -11.75 -12.36 -5.28
N GLN A 100 -10.62 -12.64 -4.64
CA GLN A 100 -10.10 -11.85 -3.52
C GLN A 100 -9.79 -10.41 -3.96
N ALA A 101 -9.17 -10.23 -5.12
CA ALA A 101 -8.84 -8.91 -5.65
C ALA A 101 -10.11 -8.09 -5.97
N SER A 102 -11.08 -8.68 -6.67
CA SER A 102 -12.39 -8.08 -6.95
C SER A 102 -13.12 -7.71 -5.67
N GLN A 103 -13.19 -8.62 -4.70
CA GLN A 103 -13.85 -8.38 -3.41
C GLN A 103 -13.20 -7.24 -2.63
N ALA A 104 -11.86 -7.22 -2.55
CA ALA A 104 -11.12 -6.14 -1.88
C ALA A 104 -11.37 -4.77 -2.53
N TYR A 105 -11.46 -4.73 -3.86
CA TYR A 105 -11.82 -3.53 -4.60
C TYR A 105 -13.24 -3.08 -4.28
N LEU A 106 -14.21 -3.99 -4.35
CA LEU A 106 -15.63 -3.70 -4.07
C LEU A 106 -15.85 -3.16 -2.66
N GLU A 107 -15.21 -3.77 -1.66
CA GLU A 107 -15.27 -3.30 -0.27
C GLU A 107 -14.75 -1.86 -0.12
N ARG A 108 -13.70 -1.52 -0.85
CA ARG A 108 -13.16 -0.16 -0.85
C ARG A 108 -14.13 0.83 -1.49
N VAL A 109 -14.73 0.47 -2.64
CA VAL A 109 -15.75 1.28 -3.31
C VAL A 109 -16.94 1.51 -2.39
N GLN A 110 -17.47 0.47 -1.74
CA GLN A 110 -18.57 0.58 -0.80
C GLN A 110 -18.24 1.46 0.42
N ARG A 111 -17.00 1.40 0.92
CA ARG A 111 -16.53 2.29 1.98
C ARG A 111 -16.54 3.74 1.51
N GLN A 112 -16.03 4.01 0.32
CA GLN A 112 -16.04 5.35 -0.27
C GLN A 112 -17.47 5.86 -0.49
N GLN A 113 -18.37 5.00 -0.94
CA GLN A 113 -19.78 5.32 -1.11
C GLN A 113 -20.45 5.71 0.22
N ARG A 114 -20.19 4.96 1.30
CA ARG A 114 -20.71 5.31 2.63
C ARG A 114 -20.21 6.67 3.10
N VAL A 115 -18.91 6.96 2.94
CA VAL A 115 -18.35 8.27 3.29
C VAL A 115 -19.02 9.39 2.49
N HIS A 116 -19.19 9.19 1.19
CA HIS A 116 -19.84 10.15 0.31
C HIS A 116 -21.33 10.40 0.67
N GLN A 117 -22.04 9.37 1.12
CA GLN A 117 -23.41 9.49 1.61
C GLN A 117 -23.50 10.19 2.96
N THR A 118 -22.53 9.95 3.85
CA THR A 118 -22.48 10.54 5.19
C THR A 118 -22.20 12.05 5.15
N TYR A 119 -21.45 12.51 4.14
CA TYR A 119 -21.04 13.91 4.03
C TYR A 119 -21.51 14.53 2.70
N PRO A 120 -22.83 14.78 2.54
CA PRO A 120 -23.40 15.25 1.28
C PRO A 120 -22.85 16.59 0.82
N ASP A 121 -22.53 17.49 1.74
CA ASP A 121 -21.98 18.82 1.44
C ASP A 121 -20.55 18.78 0.88
N LEU A 122 -19.82 17.68 1.14
CA LEU A 122 -18.44 17.46 0.67
C LEU A 122 -18.36 16.57 -0.57
N ARG A 123 -19.48 16.21 -1.19
CA ARG A 123 -19.54 15.29 -2.33
C ARG A 123 -18.60 15.70 -3.46
N HIS A 124 -18.56 16.99 -3.78
CA HIS A 124 -17.71 17.54 -4.83
C HIS A 124 -16.20 17.40 -4.54
N LEU A 125 -15.82 17.31 -3.25
CA LEU A 125 -14.43 17.10 -2.82
C LEU A 125 -14.06 15.61 -2.70
N LEU A 126 -15.04 14.77 -2.41
CA LEU A 126 -14.83 13.34 -2.18
C LEU A 126 -14.67 12.52 -3.47
N GLY A 127 -15.07 13.08 -4.63
CA GLY A 127 -14.79 12.54 -5.95
C GLY A 127 -15.27 11.11 -6.19
N TYR A 128 -16.39 10.69 -5.57
CA TYR A 128 -16.96 9.35 -5.78
C TYR A 128 -17.77 9.30 -7.09
N ASP A 129 -17.51 8.26 -7.91
CA ASP A 129 -18.28 7.92 -9.11
C ASP A 129 -19.00 6.58 -8.88
N PRO A 130 -20.35 6.55 -8.94
CA PRO A 130 -21.12 5.31 -8.78
C PRO A 130 -20.71 4.18 -9.74
N ARG A 131 -20.21 4.51 -10.93
CA ARG A 131 -19.73 3.54 -11.93
C ARG A 131 -18.50 2.74 -11.47
N TRP A 132 -17.81 3.18 -10.42
CA TRP A 132 -16.69 2.42 -9.90
C TRP A 132 -17.09 1.04 -9.35
N ALA A 133 -18.33 0.86 -8.91
CA ALA A 133 -18.83 -0.45 -8.50
C ALA A 133 -18.91 -1.45 -9.68
N GLU A 134 -19.19 -0.98 -10.89
CA GLU A 134 -19.27 -1.78 -12.10
C GLU A 134 -17.89 -2.39 -12.47
N LEU A 135 -16.80 -1.73 -12.08
CA LEU A 135 -15.44 -2.23 -12.32
C LEU A 135 -15.10 -3.47 -11.47
N ALA A 136 -15.87 -3.78 -10.43
CA ALA A 136 -15.71 -5.01 -9.66
C ALA A 136 -16.22 -6.24 -10.42
N GLU A 137 -17.17 -6.06 -11.35
CA GLU A 137 -17.75 -7.13 -12.15
C GLU A 137 -16.74 -7.71 -13.16
N PRO A 138 -16.85 -9.01 -13.50
CA PRO A 138 -16.01 -9.62 -14.51
C PRO A 138 -16.14 -8.91 -15.87
N ASN A 139 -15.03 -8.56 -16.48
CA ASN A 139 -14.98 -8.04 -17.85
C ASN A 139 -14.73 -9.16 -18.89
N ASP A 140 -14.55 -8.79 -20.14
CA ASP A 140 -14.34 -9.75 -21.22
C ASP A 140 -13.01 -10.53 -21.07
N ALA A 141 -11.97 -9.92 -20.48
CA ALA A 141 -10.72 -10.59 -20.15
C ALA A 141 -10.93 -11.69 -19.10
N ASP A 142 -11.66 -11.36 -18.02
CA ASP A 142 -11.99 -12.33 -16.96
C ASP A 142 -12.81 -13.50 -17.51
N ARG A 143 -13.79 -13.21 -18.37
CA ARG A 143 -14.64 -14.22 -19.02
C ARG A 143 -13.86 -15.12 -19.98
N ALA A 144 -12.94 -14.54 -20.74
CA ALA A 144 -12.07 -15.30 -21.64
C ALA A 144 -11.16 -16.26 -20.87
N ASP A 145 -10.62 -15.83 -19.72
CA ASP A 145 -9.80 -16.68 -18.86
C ASP A 145 -10.61 -17.80 -18.20
N GLN A 146 -11.81 -17.52 -17.74
CA GLN A 146 -12.73 -18.53 -17.20
C GLN A 146 -13.08 -19.59 -18.25
N GLN A 147 -13.33 -19.18 -19.50
CA GLN A 147 -13.59 -20.10 -20.62
C GLN A 147 -12.37 -20.97 -20.92
N ARG A 148 -11.16 -20.40 -20.93
CA ARG A 148 -9.92 -21.17 -21.13
C ARG A 148 -9.70 -22.20 -20.02
N GLN A 149 -9.96 -21.84 -18.77
CA GLN A 149 -9.85 -22.75 -17.62
C GLN A 149 -10.91 -23.87 -17.66
N ALA A 150 -12.15 -23.54 -18.07
CA ALA A 150 -13.23 -24.51 -18.21
C ALA A 150 -13.01 -25.49 -19.39
N SER A 151 -12.28 -25.07 -20.43
CA SER A 151 -11.95 -25.87 -21.60
C SER A 151 -10.63 -26.64 -21.45
N GLY A 152 -10.03 -26.68 -20.25
CA GLY A 152 -8.76 -27.34 -19.93
C GLY A 152 -8.82 -28.87 -20.11
N PRO A 153 -7.69 -29.60 -20.07
CA PRO A 153 -7.27 -30.68 -20.97
C PRO A 153 -8.05 -32.00 -20.82
N GLU A 154 -9.31 -32.06 -21.25
CA GLU A 154 -10.01 -33.35 -21.45
C GLU A 154 -9.76 -33.95 -22.86
N ALA A 155 -8.94 -33.32 -23.71
CA ALA A 155 -8.75 -33.72 -25.10
C ALA A 155 -7.53 -34.65 -25.35
N GLU A 156 -6.83 -35.11 -24.32
CA GLU A 156 -5.69 -36.04 -24.46
C GLU A 156 -5.87 -37.30 -23.60
N ARG A 157 -6.96 -38.04 -23.80
CA ARG A 157 -7.05 -39.43 -23.36
C ARG A 157 -7.56 -40.34 -24.49
#